data_71da294b5d128c22284c451e0cc7f5f7
#
_entry.id   71da294b5d128c22284c451e0cc7f5f7
#
_cell.length_a   1.000
_cell.length_b   1.000
_cell.length_c   1.000
_cell.angle_alpha   90.00
_cell.angle_beta   90.00
_cell.angle_gamma   90.00
#
_symmetry.space_group_name_H-M   'P 1'
#
loop_
_entity.id
_entity.type
_entity.pdbx_description
1 polymer ?
#
loop_
_entity_poly.entity_id
_entity_poly.type
_entity_poly.pdbx_seq_one_letter_code
_entity_poly.pdbx_strand_id
1 'polypeptide(L)'
;SQSAYWLFPRIGLRWPRMQAQAVMAMLFGFGYTALVGFELPTVRTLLMIAAALLARLWRRPSSVSASLALALSAMLIVDPLSVLAAGFWLSFAGVAWLVWCLPNDARGGHLRAFFGAQGAATLGLLPLTVWFFGQASLVSPLTNLIGIPWFSLVVVPLSLLGLAVDLVVPSLGAWILQLAAHAMDALWWVLERAAHWPGAMVWLPEQGALALAMAL
;
A
#
# COMPACT_ATOMS: atom_id res chain seq x y z
N SER A 1 -7.77 6.22 14.01
CA SER A 1 -7.21 5.81 15.32
C SER A 1 -7.90 6.47 16.54
N GLN A 2 -8.47 7.67 16.43
CA GLN A 2 -9.33 8.26 17.47
C GLN A 2 -10.70 7.56 17.52
N SER A 3 -11.19 7.05 16.42
CA SER A 3 -12.50 6.37 16.30
C SER A 3 -12.63 5.09 17.14
N ALA A 4 -11.54 4.33 17.34
CA ALA A 4 -11.58 3.12 18.18
C ALA A 4 -11.89 3.40 19.66
N TYR A 5 -11.53 4.59 20.19
CA TYR A 5 -11.84 5.01 21.55
C TYR A 5 -13.31 5.41 21.73
N TRP A 6 -13.96 5.88 20.66
CA TRP A 6 -15.39 6.19 20.69
C TRP A 6 -16.26 4.93 20.70
N LEU A 7 -15.81 3.89 19.98
CA LEU A 7 -16.52 2.61 19.91
C LEU A 7 -16.34 1.75 21.17
N PHE A 8 -15.20 1.85 21.86
CA PHE A 8 -14.91 1.01 23.04
C PHE A 8 -14.28 1.83 24.20
N PRO A 9 -15.05 2.69 24.87
CA PRO A 9 -14.51 3.55 25.94
C PRO A 9 -13.92 2.78 27.13
N ARG A 10 -14.37 1.54 27.37
CA ARG A 10 -13.87 0.70 28.49
C ARG A 10 -12.49 0.08 28.21
N ILE A 11 -12.09 -0.07 26.94
CA ILE A 11 -10.75 -0.57 26.57
C ILE A 11 -9.70 0.51 26.81
N GLY A 12 -10.03 1.78 26.58
CA GLY A 12 -9.14 2.91 26.80
C GLY A 12 -8.70 3.15 28.25
N LEU A 13 -9.46 2.64 29.22
CA LEU A 13 -9.16 2.75 30.66
C LEU A 13 -8.13 1.72 31.15
N ARG A 14 -7.94 0.61 30.43
CA ARG A 14 -7.07 -0.51 30.85
C ARG A 14 -5.81 -0.69 30.02
N TRP A 15 -5.77 -0.19 28.80
CA TRP A 15 -4.65 -0.39 27.86
C TRP A 15 -4.06 0.95 27.39
N PRO A 16 -2.72 1.10 27.39
CA PRO A 16 -2.07 2.26 26.81
C PRO A 16 -2.50 2.41 25.34
N ARG A 17 -2.77 3.65 24.94
CA ARG A 17 -3.25 3.97 23.57
C ARG A 17 -2.43 3.32 22.47
N MET A 18 -1.10 3.28 22.62
CA MET A 18 -0.20 2.66 21.63
C MET A 18 -0.41 1.16 21.49
N GLN A 19 -0.65 0.44 22.59
CA GLN A 19 -0.87 -1.01 22.54
C GLN A 19 -2.22 -1.37 21.92
N ALA A 20 -3.28 -0.63 22.25
CA ALA A 20 -4.60 -0.82 21.66
C ALA A 20 -4.57 -0.57 20.13
N GLN A 21 -3.88 0.48 19.68
CA GLN A 21 -3.71 0.76 18.25
C GLN A 21 -2.90 -0.33 17.54
N ALA A 22 -1.85 -0.84 18.17
CA ALA A 22 -1.03 -1.90 17.62
C ALA A 22 -1.83 -3.21 17.46
N VAL A 23 -2.56 -3.61 18.49
CA VAL A 23 -3.40 -4.81 18.44
C VAL A 23 -4.49 -4.69 17.37
N MET A 24 -5.18 -3.56 17.30
CA MET A 24 -6.20 -3.34 16.27
C MET A 24 -5.61 -3.37 14.86
N ALA A 25 -4.46 -2.71 14.64
CA ALA A 25 -3.80 -2.73 13.34
C ALA A 25 -3.38 -4.15 12.93
N MET A 26 -2.89 -4.96 13.87
CA MET A 26 -2.53 -6.36 13.62
C MET A 26 -3.77 -7.22 13.34
N LEU A 27 -4.84 -7.07 14.12
CA LEU A 27 -6.09 -7.82 13.92
C LEU A 27 -6.70 -7.52 12.54
N PHE A 28 -6.81 -6.25 12.18
CA PHE A 28 -7.33 -5.86 10.86
C PHE A 28 -6.41 -6.29 9.72
N GLY A 29 -5.09 -6.11 9.89
CA GLY A 29 -4.11 -6.54 8.90
C GLY A 29 -4.13 -8.06 8.69
N PHE A 30 -4.17 -8.83 9.77
CA PHE A 30 -4.27 -10.28 9.70
C PHE A 30 -5.61 -10.73 9.10
N GLY A 31 -6.73 -10.15 9.56
CA GLY A 31 -8.06 -10.43 9.02
C GLY A 31 -8.14 -10.17 7.52
N TYR A 32 -7.60 -9.03 7.06
CA TYR A 32 -7.52 -8.72 5.63
C TYR A 32 -6.67 -9.74 4.86
N THR A 33 -5.48 -10.07 5.39
CA THR A 33 -4.58 -11.06 4.76
C THR A 33 -5.23 -12.44 4.67
N ALA A 34 -5.99 -12.84 5.70
CA ALA A 34 -6.73 -14.10 5.71
C ALA A 34 -7.89 -14.10 4.68
N LEU A 35 -8.62 -12.99 4.57
CA LEU A 35 -9.70 -12.84 3.58
C LEU A 35 -9.18 -12.91 2.14
N VAL A 36 -7.99 -12.39 1.87
CA VAL A 36 -7.36 -12.42 0.52
C VAL A 36 -6.65 -13.75 0.25
N GLY A 37 -6.56 -14.66 1.22
CA GLY A 37 -5.95 -15.98 1.03
C GLY A 37 -4.43 -16.02 1.21
N PHE A 38 -3.86 -15.14 2.05
CA PHE A 38 -2.42 -15.07 2.34
C PHE A 38 -1.52 -14.86 1.12
N GLU A 39 -1.97 -14.07 0.17
CA GLU A 39 -1.12 -13.72 -0.98
C GLU A 39 0.17 -13.00 -0.55
N LEU A 40 1.27 -13.24 -1.28
CA LEU A 40 2.60 -12.70 -0.95
C LEU A 40 2.63 -11.17 -0.73
N PRO A 41 1.93 -10.32 -1.52
CA PRO A 41 1.90 -8.88 -1.29
C PRO A 41 1.26 -8.49 0.05
N THR A 42 0.18 -9.18 0.45
CA THR A 42 -0.54 -8.90 1.71
C THR A 42 0.25 -9.37 2.91
N VAL A 43 0.90 -10.55 2.83
CA VAL A 43 1.79 -11.06 3.87
C VAL A 43 2.98 -10.11 4.09
N ARG A 44 3.59 -9.59 3.03
CA ARG A 44 4.67 -8.60 3.13
C ARG A 44 4.21 -7.34 3.88
N THR A 45 3.07 -6.80 3.51
CA THR A 45 2.50 -5.62 4.16
C THR A 45 2.22 -5.88 5.64
N LEU A 46 1.66 -7.05 5.98
CA LEU A 46 1.43 -7.46 7.35
C LEU A 46 2.73 -7.55 8.16
N LEU A 47 3.78 -8.15 7.60
CA LEU A 47 5.09 -8.25 8.24
C LEU A 47 5.74 -6.86 8.45
N MET A 48 5.62 -5.94 7.48
CA MET A 48 6.10 -4.57 7.63
C MET A 48 5.36 -3.83 8.76
N ILE A 49 4.04 -3.97 8.83
CA ILE A 49 3.22 -3.40 9.90
C ILE A 49 3.63 -4.00 11.24
N ALA A 50 3.77 -5.33 11.33
CA ALA A 50 4.18 -6.03 12.54
C ALA A 50 5.56 -5.56 13.02
N ALA A 51 6.54 -5.47 12.12
CA ALA A 51 7.89 -4.99 12.45
C ALA A 51 7.87 -3.55 12.98
N ALA A 52 7.12 -2.65 12.33
CA ALA A 52 6.99 -1.27 12.75
C ALA A 52 6.30 -1.13 14.13
N LEU A 53 5.30 -1.97 14.40
CA LEU A 53 4.60 -1.98 15.69
C LEU A 53 5.45 -2.58 16.80
N LEU A 54 6.18 -3.68 16.55
CA LEU A 54 7.11 -4.28 17.50
C LEU A 54 8.22 -3.30 17.88
N ALA A 55 8.80 -2.61 16.89
CA ALA A 55 9.80 -1.59 17.13
C ALA A 55 9.27 -0.46 18.06
N ARG A 56 8.03 -0.04 17.86
CA ARG A 56 7.37 0.97 18.73
C ARG A 56 7.06 0.45 20.13
N LEU A 57 6.64 -0.82 20.25
CA LEU A 57 6.29 -1.42 21.54
C LEU A 57 7.51 -1.64 22.43
N TRP A 58 8.66 -1.97 21.84
CA TRP A 58 9.92 -2.14 22.58
C TRP A 58 10.57 -0.84 23.02
N ARG A 59 9.90 0.30 22.78
CA ARG A 59 10.36 1.66 23.18
C ARG A 59 11.82 1.97 22.80
N ARG A 60 12.39 1.21 21.90
CA ARG A 60 13.70 1.56 21.35
C ARG A 60 13.49 2.64 20.29
N PRO A 61 14.35 3.66 20.24
CA PRO A 61 14.38 4.58 19.11
C PRO A 61 14.83 3.78 17.88
N SER A 62 13.88 3.01 17.31
CA SER A 62 14.15 2.26 16.10
C SER A 62 14.00 3.22 14.94
N SER A 63 15.07 3.39 14.18
CA SER A 63 15.00 4.06 12.89
C SER A 63 14.02 3.29 11.99
N VAL A 64 13.40 3.98 11.06
CA VAL A 64 12.52 3.32 10.08
C VAL A 64 13.30 2.25 9.29
N SER A 65 14.60 2.49 9.05
CA SER A 65 15.52 1.52 8.45
C SER A 65 15.63 0.22 9.26
N ALA A 66 15.69 0.29 10.59
CA ALA A 66 15.72 -0.90 11.44
C ALA A 66 14.40 -1.70 11.35
N SER A 67 13.25 -1.02 11.29
CA SER A 67 11.95 -1.67 11.11
C SER A 67 11.83 -2.33 9.73
N LEU A 68 12.34 -1.68 8.68
CA LEU A 68 12.40 -2.27 7.34
C LEU A 68 13.35 -3.47 7.28
N ALA A 69 14.52 -3.38 7.89
CA ALA A 69 15.47 -4.49 7.97
C ALA A 69 14.88 -5.70 8.71
N LEU A 70 14.14 -5.47 9.80
CA LEU A 70 13.44 -6.53 10.52
C LEU A 70 12.35 -7.18 9.67
N ALA A 71 11.54 -6.38 8.96
CA ALA A 71 10.51 -6.89 8.05
C ALA A 71 11.10 -7.68 6.89
N LEU A 72 12.20 -7.18 6.30
CA LEU A 72 12.95 -7.85 5.24
C LEU A 72 13.48 -9.20 5.73
N SER A 73 14.13 -9.23 6.90
CA SER A 73 14.67 -10.46 7.48
C SER A 73 13.56 -11.47 7.79
N ALA A 74 12.45 -11.03 8.36
CA ALA A 74 11.30 -11.88 8.62
C ALA A 74 10.73 -12.47 7.33
N MET A 75 10.62 -11.67 6.26
CA MET A 75 10.12 -12.16 4.97
C MET A 75 11.04 -13.20 4.36
N LEU A 76 12.37 -12.98 4.42
CA LEU A 76 13.36 -13.93 3.89
C LEU A 76 13.43 -15.25 4.68
N ILE A 77 13.06 -15.22 5.96
CA ILE A 77 12.93 -16.45 6.77
C ILE A 77 11.68 -17.23 6.36
N VAL A 78 10.56 -16.53 6.09
CA VAL A 78 9.29 -17.17 5.70
C VAL A 78 9.35 -17.68 4.27
N ASP A 79 9.88 -16.86 3.35
CA ASP A 79 10.00 -17.19 1.92
C ASP A 79 11.30 -16.61 1.35
N PRO A 80 12.39 -17.40 1.36
CA PRO A 80 13.69 -16.98 0.80
C PRO A 80 13.63 -16.73 -0.71
N LEU A 81 12.70 -17.38 -1.44
CA LEU A 81 12.56 -17.21 -2.89
C LEU A 81 11.87 -15.91 -3.28
N SER A 82 11.26 -15.22 -2.33
CA SER A 82 10.63 -13.92 -2.59
C SER A 82 11.59 -12.87 -3.15
N VAL A 83 12.90 -13.02 -2.90
CA VAL A 83 13.95 -12.15 -3.46
C VAL A 83 14.02 -12.17 -4.99
N LEU A 84 13.54 -13.24 -5.61
CA LEU A 84 13.49 -13.37 -7.08
C LEU A 84 12.30 -12.63 -7.69
N ALA A 85 11.32 -12.24 -6.87
CA ALA A 85 10.12 -11.56 -7.33
C ALA A 85 10.34 -10.03 -7.43
N ALA A 86 10.06 -9.44 -8.59
CA ALA A 86 10.12 -7.99 -8.79
C ALA A 86 9.31 -7.21 -7.74
N GLY A 87 8.14 -7.72 -7.35
CA GLY A 87 7.30 -7.12 -6.33
C GLY A 87 7.92 -7.04 -4.94
N PHE A 88 8.88 -7.92 -4.61
CA PHE A 88 9.65 -7.84 -3.37
C PHE A 88 10.51 -6.56 -3.36
N TRP A 89 11.31 -6.35 -4.38
CA TRP A 89 12.17 -5.18 -4.51
C TRP A 89 11.37 -3.88 -4.60
N LEU A 90 10.31 -3.85 -5.42
CA LEU A 90 9.46 -2.68 -5.55
C LEU A 90 8.79 -2.29 -4.22
N SER A 91 8.36 -3.26 -3.41
CA SER A 91 7.74 -2.97 -2.12
C SER A 91 8.74 -2.41 -1.10
N PHE A 92 9.87 -3.07 -0.92
CA PHE A 92 10.86 -2.64 0.08
C PHE A 92 11.59 -1.36 -0.34
N ALA A 93 12.02 -1.27 -1.61
CA ALA A 93 12.65 -0.06 -2.14
C ALA A 93 11.67 1.13 -2.16
N GLY A 94 10.40 0.90 -2.50
CA GLY A 94 9.39 1.95 -2.51
C GLY A 94 9.16 2.54 -1.12
N VAL A 95 9.04 1.71 -0.09
CA VAL A 95 8.90 2.21 1.30
C VAL A 95 10.17 2.90 1.77
N ALA A 96 11.36 2.33 1.50
CA ALA A 96 12.64 2.95 1.86
C ALA A 96 12.80 4.32 1.20
N TRP A 97 12.49 4.42 -0.09
CA TRP A 97 12.55 5.67 -0.87
C TRP A 97 11.56 6.72 -0.35
N LEU A 98 10.31 6.32 -0.09
CA LEU A 98 9.31 7.23 0.47
C LEU A 98 9.74 7.79 1.83
N VAL A 99 10.27 6.94 2.69
CA VAL A 99 10.77 7.35 4.00
C VAL A 99 11.94 8.33 3.88
N TRP A 100 12.80 8.12 2.90
CA TRP A 100 13.94 9.01 2.65
C TRP A 100 13.51 10.36 2.04
N CYS A 101 12.57 10.34 1.10
CA CYS A 101 12.13 11.54 0.40
C CYS A 101 11.12 12.39 1.16
N LEU A 102 10.33 11.78 2.08
CA LEU A 102 9.31 12.52 2.81
C LEU A 102 9.90 13.19 4.04
N PRO A 103 9.85 14.54 4.14
CA PRO A 103 10.30 15.24 5.33
C PRO A 103 9.46 14.85 6.55
N ASN A 104 10.12 14.66 7.69
CA ASN A 104 9.47 14.32 8.96
C ASN A 104 8.52 15.42 9.48
N ASP A 105 8.62 16.63 8.93
CA ASP A 105 7.79 17.79 9.32
C ASP A 105 6.63 17.96 8.33
N ALA A 106 5.45 17.52 8.72
CA ALA A 106 4.20 17.71 7.98
C ALA A 106 3.67 19.17 8.02
N ARG A 107 4.55 20.17 7.87
CA ARG A 107 4.16 21.60 7.84
C ARG A 107 3.46 22.03 6.55
N GLY A 108 3.49 21.20 5.51
CA GLY A 108 2.72 21.42 4.29
C GLY A 108 1.45 20.57 4.31
N GLY A 109 0.27 21.14 4.16
CA GLY A 109 -1.02 20.47 4.25
C GLY A 109 -1.09 19.09 3.58
N HIS A 110 -2.06 18.27 3.96
CA HIS A 110 -2.22 16.86 3.55
C HIS A 110 -2.16 16.63 2.03
N LEU A 111 -2.67 17.57 1.23
CA LEU A 111 -2.62 17.50 -0.23
C LEU A 111 -1.19 17.57 -0.76
N ARG A 112 -0.38 18.52 -0.26
CA ARG A 112 1.02 18.67 -0.69
C ARG A 112 1.84 17.43 -0.32
N ALA A 113 1.61 16.86 0.85
CA ALA A 113 2.25 15.63 1.29
C ALA A 113 1.84 14.44 0.39
N PHE A 114 0.56 14.35 0.02
CA PHE A 114 0.06 13.31 -0.88
C PHE A 114 0.69 13.40 -2.28
N PHE A 115 0.68 14.59 -2.91
CA PHE A 115 1.29 14.78 -4.24
C PHE A 115 2.80 14.57 -4.20
N GLY A 116 3.47 15.02 -3.13
CA GLY A 116 4.90 14.77 -2.93
C GLY A 116 5.24 13.29 -2.81
N ALA A 117 4.45 12.54 -2.02
CA ALA A 117 4.61 11.09 -1.87
C ALA A 117 4.37 10.36 -3.19
N GLN A 118 3.35 10.76 -3.96
CA GLN A 118 3.05 10.16 -5.26
C GLN A 118 4.16 10.42 -6.28
N GLY A 119 4.66 11.66 -6.35
CA GLY A 119 5.78 12.02 -7.22
C GLY A 119 7.06 11.27 -6.83
N ALA A 120 7.38 11.24 -5.54
CA ALA A 120 8.54 10.51 -5.04
C ALA A 120 8.46 9.01 -5.34
N ALA A 121 7.30 8.38 -5.11
CA ALA A 121 7.10 6.96 -5.40
C ALA A 121 7.28 6.66 -6.89
N THR A 122 6.67 7.49 -7.75
CA THR A 122 6.75 7.31 -9.21
C THR A 122 8.18 7.44 -9.72
N LEU A 123 8.87 8.52 -9.36
CA LEU A 123 10.23 8.77 -9.82
C LEU A 123 11.23 7.77 -9.22
N GLY A 124 11.08 7.44 -7.94
CA GLY A 124 11.99 6.54 -7.26
C GLY A 124 11.86 5.08 -7.67
N LEU A 125 10.65 4.64 -8.06
CA LEU A 125 10.42 3.27 -8.50
C LEU A 125 10.59 3.09 -10.02
N LEU A 126 10.67 4.18 -10.79
CA LEU A 126 10.80 4.13 -12.23
C LEU A 126 12.02 3.32 -12.70
N PRO A 127 13.25 3.50 -12.15
CA PRO A 127 14.41 2.70 -12.55
C PRO A 127 14.21 1.21 -12.31
N LEU A 128 13.66 0.83 -11.14
CA LEU A 128 13.37 -0.56 -10.80
C LEU A 128 12.28 -1.16 -11.69
N THR A 129 11.24 -0.36 -12.00
CA THR A 129 10.18 -0.79 -12.91
C THR A 129 10.72 -1.05 -14.31
N VAL A 130 11.57 -0.16 -14.82
CA VAL A 130 12.26 -0.36 -16.10
C VAL A 130 13.15 -1.59 -16.08
N TRP A 131 13.91 -1.77 -15.00
CA TRP A 131 14.80 -2.91 -14.85
C TRP A 131 14.06 -4.25 -14.87
N PHE A 132 12.96 -4.37 -14.09
CA PHE A 132 12.26 -5.64 -13.97
C PHE A 132 11.29 -5.93 -15.12
N PHE A 133 10.72 -4.90 -15.72
CA PHE A 133 9.64 -5.09 -16.71
C PHE A 133 10.01 -4.64 -18.14
N GLY A 134 11.18 -4.01 -18.34
CA GLY A 134 11.61 -3.53 -19.66
C GLY A 134 10.72 -2.43 -20.24
N GLN A 135 9.87 -1.81 -19.43
CA GLN A 135 8.90 -0.83 -19.86
C GLN A 135 8.71 0.28 -18.84
N ALA A 136 8.41 1.47 -19.33
CA ALA A 136 8.03 2.62 -18.53
C ALA A 136 6.65 3.13 -18.96
N SER A 137 5.78 3.40 -18.01
CA SER A 137 4.48 4.03 -18.29
C SER A 137 4.54 5.51 -17.97
N LEU A 138 4.34 6.36 -18.98
CA LEU A 138 4.27 7.81 -18.80
C LEU A 138 2.92 8.25 -18.21
N VAL A 139 1.89 7.43 -18.35
CA VAL A 139 0.54 7.71 -17.87
C VAL A 139 0.31 7.20 -16.46
N SER A 140 1.14 6.26 -16.00
CA SER A 140 1.03 5.67 -14.65
C SER A 140 0.97 6.68 -13.50
N PRO A 141 1.74 7.78 -13.48
CA PRO A 141 1.63 8.80 -12.44
C PRO A 141 0.24 9.41 -12.33
N LEU A 142 -0.38 9.73 -13.48
CA LEU A 142 -1.72 10.33 -13.54
C LEU A 142 -2.80 9.33 -13.17
N THR A 143 -2.70 8.11 -13.68
CA THR A 143 -3.66 7.04 -13.35
C THR A 143 -3.60 6.63 -11.90
N ASN A 144 -2.41 6.56 -11.30
CA ASN A 144 -2.24 6.31 -9.87
C ASN A 144 -2.77 7.44 -8.99
N LEU A 145 -2.61 8.69 -9.43
CA LEU A 145 -3.11 9.86 -8.72
C LEU A 145 -4.63 9.86 -8.58
N ILE A 146 -5.33 9.37 -9.59
CA ILE A 146 -6.80 9.23 -9.60
C ILE A 146 -7.22 7.88 -9.05
N GLY A 147 -6.58 6.81 -9.52
CA GLY A 147 -6.97 5.43 -9.24
C GLY A 147 -6.79 5.05 -7.78
N ILE A 148 -5.66 5.42 -7.16
CA ILE A 148 -5.39 5.04 -5.77
C ILE A 148 -6.40 5.67 -4.80
N PRO A 149 -6.69 7.00 -4.83
CA PRO A 149 -7.71 7.58 -3.97
C PRO A 149 -9.10 7.04 -4.24
N TRP A 150 -9.49 6.92 -5.51
CA TRP A 150 -10.80 6.40 -5.88
C TRP A 150 -11.01 4.98 -5.37
N PHE A 151 -10.05 4.09 -5.64
CA PHE A 151 -10.11 2.71 -5.18
C PHE A 151 -10.15 2.62 -3.65
N SER A 152 -9.27 3.35 -2.97
CA SER A 152 -9.11 3.28 -1.51
C SER A 152 -10.25 3.96 -0.73
N LEU A 153 -10.85 5.03 -1.27
CA LEU A 153 -11.86 5.81 -0.56
C LEU A 153 -13.29 5.50 -0.99
N VAL A 154 -13.48 4.91 -2.17
CA VAL A 154 -14.82 4.61 -2.70
C VAL A 154 -15.02 3.11 -2.84
N VAL A 155 -14.20 2.43 -3.67
CA VAL A 155 -14.43 1.01 -4.01
C VAL A 155 -14.25 0.12 -2.78
N VAL A 156 -13.12 0.23 -2.09
CA VAL A 156 -12.81 -0.63 -0.92
C VAL A 156 -13.79 -0.43 0.23
N PRO A 157 -14.12 0.80 0.67
CA PRO A 157 -15.10 1.00 1.75
C PRO A 157 -16.51 0.51 1.38
N LEU A 158 -16.95 0.74 0.13
CA LEU A 158 -18.24 0.25 -0.33
C LEU A 158 -18.28 -1.28 -0.37
N SER A 159 -17.23 -1.93 -0.86
CA SER A 159 -17.14 -3.38 -0.91
C SER A 159 -17.15 -4.01 0.49
N LEU A 160 -16.38 -3.45 1.42
CA LEU A 160 -16.35 -3.93 2.81
C LEU A 160 -17.68 -3.69 3.54
N LEU A 161 -18.28 -2.52 3.32
CA LEU A 161 -19.59 -2.21 3.88
C LEU A 161 -20.67 -3.12 3.29
N GLY A 162 -20.66 -3.32 1.96
CA GLY A 162 -21.58 -4.20 1.28
C GLY A 162 -21.48 -5.64 1.80
N LEU A 163 -20.26 -6.16 1.95
CA LEU A 163 -20.03 -7.48 2.52
C LEU A 163 -20.52 -7.59 3.96
N ALA A 164 -20.25 -6.59 4.81
CA ALA A 164 -20.68 -6.58 6.20
C ALA A 164 -22.22 -6.52 6.32
N VAL A 165 -22.88 -5.74 5.47
CA VAL A 165 -24.35 -5.63 5.44
C VAL A 165 -24.99 -6.88 4.86
N ASP A 166 -24.35 -7.51 3.87
CA ASP A 166 -24.84 -8.74 3.23
C ASP A 166 -24.98 -9.90 4.22
N LEU A 167 -24.09 -9.96 5.22
CA LEU A 167 -24.15 -10.96 6.31
C LEU A 167 -25.42 -10.83 7.17
N VAL A 168 -26.06 -9.66 7.22
CA VAL A 168 -27.23 -9.38 8.06
C VAL A 168 -28.48 -9.21 7.21
N VAL A 169 -28.38 -8.49 6.10
CA VAL A 169 -29.47 -8.18 5.17
C VAL A 169 -28.99 -8.36 3.73
N PRO A 170 -29.08 -9.58 3.18
CA PRO A 170 -28.51 -9.91 1.87
C PRO A 170 -28.98 -9.00 0.73
N SER A 171 -30.26 -8.63 0.69
CA SER A 171 -30.81 -7.76 -0.35
C SER A 171 -30.17 -6.36 -0.36
N LEU A 172 -29.94 -5.78 0.82
CA LEU A 172 -29.31 -4.47 0.96
C LEU A 172 -27.80 -4.57 0.72
N GLY A 173 -27.15 -5.64 1.19
CA GLY A 173 -25.75 -5.91 0.94
C GLY A 173 -25.46 -6.04 -0.55
N ALA A 174 -26.28 -6.77 -1.29
CA ALA A 174 -26.18 -6.89 -2.73
C ALA A 174 -26.26 -5.54 -3.47
N TRP A 175 -27.14 -4.66 -3.05
CA TRP A 175 -27.23 -3.29 -3.59
C TRP A 175 -25.95 -2.47 -3.39
N ILE A 176 -25.37 -2.53 -2.20
CA ILE A 176 -24.12 -1.82 -1.90
C ILE A 176 -22.96 -2.41 -2.70
N LEU A 177 -22.90 -3.74 -2.85
CA LEU A 177 -21.89 -4.41 -3.67
C LEU A 177 -22.03 -4.04 -5.16
N GLN A 178 -23.26 -3.93 -5.68
CA GLN A 178 -23.48 -3.43 -7.03
C GLN A 178 -22.99 -2.00 -7.21
N LEU A 179 -23.21 -1.13 -6.21
CA LEU A 179 -22.68 0.23 -6.25
C LEU A 179 -21.14 0.24 -6.26
N ALA A 180 -20.51 -0.63 -5.48
CA ALA A 180 -19.05 -0.80 -5.51
C ALA A 180 -18.57 -1.29 -6.88
N ALA A 181 -19.28 -2.22 -7.52
CA ALA A 181 -18.98 -2.71 -8.86
C ALA A 181 -19.07 -1.58 -9.90
N HIS A 182 -20.13 -0.79 -9.89
CA HIS A 182 -20.23 0.37 -10.80
C HIS A 182 -19.13 1.41 -10.55
N ALA A 183 -18.75 1.64 -9.30
CA ALA A 183 -17.62 2.52 -8.98
C ALA A 183 -16.29 1.96 -9.53
N MET A 184 -16.11 0.65 -9.53
CA MET A 184 -14.97 -0.02 -10.14
C MET A 184 -14.99 0.07 -11.66
N ASP A 185 -16.16 -0.13 -12.29
CA ASP A 185 -16.34 0.00 -13.74
C ASP A 185 -16.00 1.42 -14.21
N ALA A 186 -16.42 2.43 -13.46
CA ALA A 186 -16.08 3.83 -13.75
C ALA A 186 -14.57 4.08 -13.70
N LEU A 187 -13.89 3.53 -12.69
CA LEU A 187 -12.43 3.60 -12.61
C LEU A 187 -11.79 2.85 -13.79
N TRP A 188 -12.26 1.64 -14.08
CA TRP A 188 -11.74 0.82 -15.17
C TRP A 188 -11.83 1.54 -16.51
N TRP A 189 -12.95 2.20 -16.79
CA TRP A 189 -13.14 2.98 -17.99
C TRP A 189 -12.10 4.12 -18.14
N VAL A 190 -11.77 4.81 -17.03
CA VAL A 190 -10.73 5.85 -17.02
C VAL A 190 -9.35 5.26 -17.30
N LEU A 191 -9.02 4.14 -16.65
CA LEU A 191 -7.72 3.47 -16.79
C LEU A 191 -7.53 2.91 -18.20
N GLU A 192 -8.56 2.31 -18.77
CA GLU A 192 -8.55 1.78 -20.13
C GLU A 192 -8.33 2.88 -21.17
N ARG A 193 -9.03 4.02 -21.01
CA ARG A 193 -8.80 5.19 -21.86
C ARG A 193 -7.37 5.72 -21.76
N ALA A 194 -6.85 5.79 -20.56
CA ALA A 194 -5.47 6.22 -20.31
C ALA A 194 -4.44 5.24 -20.91
N ALA A 195 -4.70 3.95 -20.86
CA ALA A 195 -3.82 2.91 -21.43
C ALA A 195 -3.73 2.97 -22.96
N HIS A 196 -4.79 3.43 -23.63
CA HIS A 196 -4.82 3.60 -25.07
C HIS A 196 -4.23 4.93 -25.57
N TRP A 197 -3.72 5.78 -24.68
CA TRP A 197 -3.11 7.04 -25.08
C TRP A 197 -1.80 6.77 -25.83
N PRO A 198 -1.53 7.49 -26.95
CA PRO A 198 -0.28 7.33 -27.68
C PRO A 198 0.90 7.71 -26.76
N GLY A 199 1.84 6.78 -26.58
CA GLY A 199 2.96 6.94 -25.64
C GLY A 199 2.64 6.54 -24.19
N ALA A 200 1.49 5.95 -23.90
CA ALA A 200 1.16 5.47 -22.55
C ALA A 200 2.19 4.47 -22.02
N MET A 201 2.73 3.64 -22.91
CA MET A 201 3.80 2.69 -22.62
C MET A 201 4.97 2.90 -23.56
N VAL A 202 6.16 3.02 -23.01
CA VAL A 202 7.42 3.07 -23.73
C VAL A 202 8.16 1.77 -23.45
N TRP A 203 8.34 0.97 -24.49
CA TRP A 203 9.16 -0.23 -24.44
C TRP A 203 10.62 0.16 -24.62
N LEU A 204 11.47 -0.24 -23.69
CA LEU A 204 12.89 0.01 -23.77
C LEU A 204 13.55 -1.26 -24.32
N PRO A 205 14.32 -1.17 -25.43
CA PRO A 205 15.06 -2.31 -25.94
C PRO A 205 16.10 -2.74 -24.88
N GLU A 206 16.45 -4.00 -24.93
CA GLU A 206 17.31 -4.76 -24.00
C GLU A 206 18.14 -3.94 -23.02
N GLN A 207 17.96 -4.23 -21.75
CA GLN A 207 18.51 -3.48 -20.62
C GLN A 207 20.04 -3.56 -20.63
N GLY A 208 20.68 -2.63 -21.31
CA GLY A 208 22.12 -2.44 -21.23
C GLY A 208 22.53 -1.84 -19.87
N ALA A 209 23.83 -1.84 -19.59
CA ALA A 209 24.45 -1.29 -18.38
C ALA A 209 24.01 0.16 -18.02
N LEU A 210 23.43 0.90 -18.96
CA LEU A 210 22.86 2.24 -18.77
C LEU A 210 21.63 2.24 -17.85
N ALA A 211 20.78 1.21 -17.89
CA ALA A 211 19.63 1.13 -16.99
C ALA A 211 20.06 0.89 -15.54
N LEU A 212 21.13 0.14 -15.34
CA LEU A 212 21.74 -0.07 -14.03
C LEU A 212 22.41 1.22 -13.49
N ALA A 213 23.05 1.98 -14.36
CA ALA A 213 23.70 3.24 -13.98
C ALA A 213 22.69 4.36 -13.64
N MET A 214 21.47 4.29 -14.18
CA MET A 214 20.39 5.23 -13.81
C MET A 214 19.63 4.79 -12.55
N ALA A 215 19.82 3.55 -12.08
CA ALA A 215 19.17 3.01 -10.90
C ALA A 215 20.01 3.19 -9.62
N LEU A 216 21.28 3.52 -9.75
CA LEU A 216 22.23 3.80 -8.65
C LEU A 216 22.38 5.31 -8.42
#